data_329c6aa724578dea8fd1b5584c796c2f
#
_entry.id   329c6aa724578dea8fd1b5584c796c2f
#
_cell.length_a   1.000
_cell.length_b   1.000
_cell.length_c   1.000
_cell.angle_alpha   90.00
_cell.angle_beta   90.00
_cell.angle_gamma   90.00
#
_symmetry.space_group_name_H-M   'P 1'
#
loop_
_entity.id
_entity.type
_entity.pdbx_description
1 polymer ?
#
loop_
_entity_poly.entity_id
_entity_poly.type
_entity_poly.pdbx_seq_one_letter_code
_entity_poly.pdbx_strand_id
1 'polypeptide(L)'
;KASLTAMGLEAKSFKGHLLFEPWTVQTKQGGFYKVYTPLWRAVRDREVPVPLPAPARIPGPETYPSSEALGAWGLGRAMQRGAAIVAGHARVGADLAQERLAEFTSGALRHYGAGRDIPGEDGTSKLAENLALGEITPAQCWHAAQAELDRGNPGAEIFRKELVWREFAYHLLHHTPQILTRNWKPAWDAFPWSEDASSAKFTAWKTGRTGLEF
;
A
#
# COMPACT_ATOMS: atom_id res chain seq x y z
N LYS A 1 -16.68 11.20 -10.26
CA LYS A 1 -16.48 11.82 -11.59
C LYS A 1 -17.83 12.01 -12.29
N ALA A 2 -18.62 10.96 -12.52
CA ALA A 2 -19.93 11.05 -13.21
C ALA A 2 -20.86 12.12 -12.62
N SER A 3 -21.00 12.15 -11.29
CA SER A 3 -21.85 13.14 -10.59
C SER A 3 -21.40 14.59 -10.84
N LEU A 4 -20.10 14.86 -10.78
CA LEU A 4 -19.57 16.19 -11.06
C LEU A 4 -19.76 16.60 -12.52
N THR A 5 -19.56 15.66 -13.44
CA THR A 5 -19.80 15.91 -14.86
C THR A 5 -21.28 16.20 -15.14
N ALA A 6 -22.20 15.49 -14.46
CA ALA A 6 -23.64 15.75 -14.56
C ALA A 6 -24.04 17.15 -14.04
N MET A 7 -23.25 17.74 -13.16
CA MET A 7 -23.39 19.11 -12.65
C MET A 7 -22.72 20.17 -13.56
N GLY A 8 -22.21 19.78 -14.73
CA GLY A 8 -21.50 20.67 -15.65
C GLY A 8 -20.07 21.03 -15.20
N LEU A 9 -19.52 20.34 -14.19
CA LEU A 9 -18.17 20.60 -13.69
C LEU A 9 -17.15 19.71 -14.40
N GLU A 10 -15.96 20.28 -14.67
CA GLU A 10 -14.85 19.51 -15.20
C GLU A 10 -14.27 18.61 -14.09
N ALA A 11 -14.20 17.30 -14.33
CA ALA A 11 -13.67 16.32 -13.40
C ALA A 11 -12.60 15.45 -14.06
N LYS A 12 -11.35 15.67 -13.70
CA LYS A 12 -10.18 14.91 -14.17
C LYS A 12 -9.72 13.91 -13.11
N SER A 13 -9.22 12.78 -13.57
CA SER A 13 -8.56 11.76 -12.74
C SER A 13 -7.10 11.65 -13.19
N PHE A 14 -6.18 11.65 -12.24
CA PHE A 14 -4.75 11.57 -12.49
C PHE A 14 -4.19 10.30 -11.89
N LYS A 15 -3.10 9.80 -12.47
CA LYS A 15 -2.30 8.72 -11.92
C LYS A 15 -1.49 9.23 -10.73
N GLY A 16 -1.13 8.36 -9.78
CA GLY A 16 -0.27 8.78 -8.66
C GLY A 16 -0.16 7.77 -7.53
N HIS A 17 -1.15 6.92 -7.38
CA HIS A 17 -1.19 5.94 -6.29
C HIS A 17 -0.66 4.55 -6.68
N LEU A 18 -0.63 4.26 -7.99
CA LEU A 18 -0.21 2.97 -8.53
C LEU A 18 0.93 3.15 -9.54
N LEU A 19 1.75 2.11 -9.70
CA LEU A 19 2.72 1.99 -10.79
C LEU A 19 2.01 1.74 -12.12
N PHE A 20 1.02 0.85 -12.10
CA PHE A 20 0.31 0.38 -13.27
C PHE A 20 -1.19 0.39 -13.02
N GLU A 21 -1.90 1.29 -13.70
CA GLU A 21 -3.35 1.35 -13.58
C GLU A 21 -3.99 0.02 -14.01
N PRO A 22 -4.91 -0.58 -13.23
CA PRO A 22 -5.45 -1.93 -13.46
C PRO A 22 -6.02 -2.15 -14.87
N TRP A 23 -6.67 -1.13 -15.44
CA TRP A 23 -7.25 -1.20 -16.80
C TRP A 23 -6.22 -1.16 -17.93
N THR A 24 -4.94 -0.88 -17.61
CA THR A 24 -3.84 -0.88 -18.58
C THR A 24 -3.10 -2.21 -18.63
N VAL A 25 -3.43 -3.13 -17.71
CA VAL A 25 -2.73 -4.42 -17.57
C VAL A 25 -3.70 -5.55 -17.90
N GLN A 26 -3.64 -6.04 -19.13
CA GLN A 26 -4.53 -7.06 -19.65
C GLN A 26 -3.75 -8.29 -20.13
N THR A 27 -4.40 -9.45 -20.09
CA THR A 27 -3.89 -10.66 -20.73
C THR A 27 -3.96 -10.51 -22.25
N LYS A 28 -3.21 -11.34 -22.98
CA LYS A 28 -3.24 -11.37 -24.46
C LYS A 28 -4.64 -11.60 -25.05
N GLN A 29 -5.55 -12.16 -24.25
CA GLN A 29 -6.94 -12.46 -24.65
C GLN A 29 -7.95 -11.38 -24.19
N GLY A 30 -7.46 -10.23 -23.68
CA GLY A 30 -8.31 -9.12 -23.23
C GLY A 30 -8.91 -9.26 -21.82
N GLY A 31 -8.54 -10.33 -21.08
CA GLY A 31 -8.94 -10.48 -19.68
C GLY A 31 -7.94 -9.86 -18.69
N PHE A 32 -8.18 -10.06 -17.39
CA PHE A 32 -7.27 -9.61 -16.32
C PHE A 32 -6.49 -10.78 -15.70
N TYR A 33 -5.37 -10.47 -15.08
CA TYR A 33 -4.53 -11.47 -14.42
C TYR A 33 -5.13 -11.87 -13.07
N LYS A 34 -5.32 -13.16 -12.87
CA LYS A 34 -5.83 -13.78 -11.63
C LYS A 34 -4.74 -14.40 -10.76
N VAL A 35 -3.50 -14.38 -11.23
CA VAL A 35 -2.33 -14.95 -10.56
C VAL A 35 -1.16 -13.98 -10.68
N TYR A 36 -0.41 -13.83 -9.60
CA TYR A 36 0.68 -12.86 -9.50
C TYR A 36 1.80 -13.05 -10.53
N THR A 37 2.34 -14.26 -10.67
CA THR A 37 3.51 -14.50 -11.53
C THR A 37 3.33 -14.08 -12.99
N PRO A 38 2.20 -14.39 -13.65
CA PRO A 38 1.92 -13.86 -14.99
C PRO A 38 1.81 -12.34 -15.04
N LEU A 39 1.23 -11.70 -14.00
CA LEU A 39 1.14 -10.24 -13.93
C LEU A 39 2.54 -9.63 -13.78
N TRP A 40 3.37 -10.14 -12.87
CA TRP A 40 4.75 -9.70 -12.72
C TRP A 40 5.51 -9.73 -14.05
N ARG A 41 5.43 -10.86 -14.78
CA ARG A 41 6.08 -10.99 -16.11
C ARG A 41 5.57 -9.98 -17.13
N ALA A 42 4.33 -9.56 -17.03
CA ALA A 42 3.73 -8.57 -17.94
C ALA A 42 4.12 -7.12 -17.63
N VAL A 43 4.52 -6.83 -16.38
CA VAL A 43 4.79 -5.44 -15.95
C VAL A 43 6.24 -5.15 -15.57
N ARG A 44 7.06 -6.15 -15.26
CA ARG A 44 8.42 -5.98 -14.73
C ARG A 44 9.33 -5.13 -15.63
N ASP A 45 9.13 -5.21 -16.96
CA ASP A 45 9.93 -4.54 -17.97
C ASP A 45 9.21 -3.28 -18.51
N ARG A 46 8.06 -2.90 -17.93
CA ARG A 46 7.38 -1.65 -18.29
C ARG A 46 8.11 -0.46 -17.69
N GLU A 47 8.13 0.61 -18.47
CA GLU A 47 8.62 1.89 -17.98
C GLU A 47 7.73 2.43 -16.87
N VAL A 48 8.36 2.81 -15.76
CA VAL A 48 7.73 3.56 -14.67
C VAL A 48 8.19 5.00 -14.78
N PRO A 49 7.27 5.97 -14.95
CA PRO A 49 7.65 7.37 -15.07
C PRO A 49 8.46 7.85 -13.86
N VAL A 50 9.45 8.69 -14.13
CA VAL A 50 10.24 9.32 -13.07
C VAL A 50 9.31 10.19 -12.22
N PRO A 51 9.40 10.11 -10.88
CA PRO A 51 8.63 10.97 -10.00
C PRO A 51 8.88 12.46 -10.28
N LEU A 52 7.80 13.24 -10.29
CA LEU A 52 7.93 14.68 -10.44
C LEU A 52 8.65 15.29 -9.22
N PRO A 53 9.48 16.30 -9.42
CA PRO A 53 10.08 17.04 -8.30
C PRO A 53 9.00 17.78 -7.50
N ALA A 54 9.28 18.03 -6.24
CA ALA A 54 8.42 18.89 -5.43
C ALA A 54 8.30 20.28 -6.07
N PRO A 55 7.09 20.84 -6.17
CA PRO A 55 6.93 22.19 -6.72
C PRO A 55 7.57 23.23 -5.79
N ALA A 56 8.33 24.16 -6.36
CA ALA A 56 8.97 25.23 -5.58
C ALA A 56 7.94 26.14 -4.89
N ARG A 57 6.74 26.25 -5.44
CA ARG A 57 5.64 27.05 -4.89
C ARG A 57 4.29 26.43 -5.31
N ILE A 58 3.40 26.34 -4.35
CA ILE A 58 1.98 26.03 -4.59
C ILE A 58 1.19 27.32 -4.34
N PRO A 59 0.58 27.93 -5.38
CA PRO A 59 -0.23 29.12 -5.18
C PRO A 59 -1.49 28.74 -4.38
N GLY A 60 -1.75 29.49 -3.33
CA GLY A 60 -2.96 29.35 -2.51
C GLY A 60 -3.88 30.57 -2.69
N PRO A 61 -5.10 30.53 -2.15
CA PRO A 61 -5.99 31.70 -2.14
C PRO A 61 -5.41 32.80 -1.24
N GLU A 62 -5.72 34.06 -1.58
CA GLU A 62 -5.30 35.22 -0.77
C GLU A 62 -5.95 35.22 0.61
N THR A 63 -7.18 34.69 0.71
CA THR A 63 -7.91 34.54 1.94
C THR A 63 -8.45 33.11 2.08
N TYR A 64 -8.26 32.52 3.25
CA TYR A 64 -8.77 31.19 3.55
C TYR A 64 -10.17 31.29 4.17
N PRO A 65 -11.13 30.41 3.79
CA PRO A 65 -12.42 30.34 4.46
C PRO A 65 -12.24 29.92 5.91
N SER A 66 -13.23 30.26 6.75
CA SER A 66 -13.30 29.73 8.11
C SER A 66 -13.28 28.20 8.08
N SER A 67 -12.45 27.62 8.92
CA SER A 67 -12.25 26.17 8.97
C SER A 67 -12.23 25.66 10.41
N GLU A 68 -12.58 24.41 10.60
CA GLU A 68 -12.48 23.75 11.89
C GLU A 68 -11.01 23.44 12.24
N ALA A 69 -10.70 23.42 13.53
CA ALA A 69 -9.41 22.96 13.99
C ALA A 69 -9.31 21.43 13.85
N LEU A 70 -8.26 20.93 13.19
CA LEU A 70 -8.05 19.50 12.97
C LEU A 70 -8.12 18.67 14.27
N GLY A 71 -7.60 19.21 15.38
CA GLY A 71 -7.65 18.55 16.68
C GLY A 71 -9.06 18.32 17.22
N ALA A 72 -10.04 19.16 16.83
CA ALA A 72 -11.44 18.99 17.22
C ALA A 72 -12.11 17.76 16.60
N TRP A 73 -11.58 17.26 15.50
CA TRP A 73 -12.11 16.06 14.83
C TRP A 73 -11.87 14.77 15.62
N GLY A 74 -10.88 14.73 16.51
CA GLY A 74 -10.61 13.60 17.38
C GLY A 74 -10.38 12.28 16.64
N LEU A 75 -9.71 12.30 15.50
CA LEU A 75 -9.54 11.16 14.57
C LEU A 75 -8.96 9.91 15.23
N GLY A 76 -8.12 10.06 16.26
CA GLY A 76 -7.52 8.94 16.98
C GLY A 76 -8.40 8.33 18.09
N ARG A 77 -9.59 8.92 18.41
CA ARG A 77 -10.39 8.51 19.59
C ARG A 77 -10.82 7.05 19.53
N ALA A 78 -11.17 6.54 18.33
CA ALA A 78 -11.60 5.15 18.14
C ALA A 78 -10.51 4.13 18.48
N MET A 79 -9.24 4.50 18.37
CA MET A 79 -8.10 3.64 18.71
C MET A 79 -7.79 3.62 20.23
N GLN A 80 -8.43 4.46 21.01
CA GLN A 80 -8.24 4.57 22.47
C GLN A 80 -6.74 4.66 22.83
N ARG A 81 -6.26 3.76 23.75
CA ARG A 81 -4.84 3.68 24.11
C ARG A 81 -3.92 3.36 22.92
N GLY A 82 -4.42 2.69 21.89
CA GLY A 82 -3.66 2.32 20.71
C GLY A 82 -3.15 3.53 19.92
N ALA A 83 -3.89 4.64 19.90
CA ALA A 83 -3.47 5.86 19.22
C ALA A 83 -2.12 6.39 19.74
N ALA A 84 -1.95 6.45 21.07
CA ALA A 84 -0.72 6.92 21.70
C ALA A 84 0.46 5.96 21.44
N ILE A 85 0.23 4.64 21.43
CA ILE A 85 1.26 3.64 21.15
C ILE A 85 1.71 3.78 19.69
N VAL A 86 0.78 3.82 18.74
CA VAL A 86 1.10 3.94 17.30
C VAL A 86 1.82 5.26 17.01
N ALA A 87 1.38 6.37 17.61
CA ALA A 87 2.01 7.67 17.42
C ALA A 87 3.50 7.69 17.81
N GLY A 88 3.90 6.89 18.80
CA GLY A 88 5.31 6.76 19.20
C GLY A 88 6.20 6.02 18.18
N HIS A 89 5.61 5.32 17.23
CA HIS A 89 6.31 4.53 16.20
C HIS A 89 6.07 5.07 14.76
N ALA A 90 5.04 5.87 14.57
CA ALA A 90 4.71 6.43 13.25
C ALA A 90 5.76 7.47 12.81
N ARG A 91 6.20 7.36 11.58
CA ARG A 91 7.06 8.36 10.92
C ARG A 91 6.21 9.00 9.82
N VAL A 92 5.56 10.11 10.16
CA VAL A 92 4.56 10.78 9.34
C VAL A 92 5.18 11.88 8.52
N GLY A 93 4.78 11.97 7.25
CA GLY A 93 5.19 13.03 6.33
C GLY A 93 6.18 12.57 5.27
N ALA A 94 6.22 13.34 4.19
CA ALA A 94 7.00 13.00 3.01
C ALA A 94 8.51 12.91 3.29
N ASP A 95 9.05 13.81 4.09
CA ASP A 95 10.48 13.85 4.41
C ASP A 95 10.90 12.60 5.20
N LEU A 96 10.13 12.24 6.25
CA LEU A 96 10.39 11.04 7.04
C LEU A 96 10.17 9.73 6.23
N ALA A 97 9.27 9.75 5.25
CA ALA A 97 9.10 8.63 4.34
C ALA A 97 10.31 8.46 3.40
N GLN A 98 10.89 9.56 2.92
CA GLN A 98 12.12 9.54 2.11
C GLN A 98 13.33 9.07 2.93
N GLU A 99 13.49 9.56 4.15
CA GLU A 99 14.53 9.09 5.07
C GLU A 99 14.42 7.58 5.31
N ARG A 100 13.20 7.08 5.59
CA ARG A 100 12.93 5.64 5.77
C ARG A 100 13.28 4.82 4.53
N LEU A 101 12.98 5.33 3.33
CA LEU A 101 13.38 4.69 2.08
C LEU A 101 14.91 4.64 1.94
N ALA A 102 15.58 5.75 2.23
CA ALA A 102 17.05 5.83 2.16
C ALA A 102 17.73 4.89 3.17
N GLU A 103 17.25 4.85 4.42
CA GLU A 103 17.73 3.93 5.46
C GLU A 103 17.57 2.46 4.99
N PHE A 104 16.40 2.11 4.45
CA PHE A 104 16.14 0.76 3.96
C PHE A 104 17.06 0.39 2.78
N THR A 105 17.19 1.26 1.79
CA THR A 105 18.00 0.98 0.59
C THR A 105 19.49 0.87 0.90
N SER A 106 19.99 1.67 1.83
CA SER A 106 21.40 1.60 2.25
C SER A 106 21.74 0.46 3.23
N GLY A 107 20.72 -0.13 3.86
CA GLY A 107 20.89 -1.16 4.89
C GLY A 107 20.18 -2.47 4.58
N ALA A 108 18.96 -2.63 5.10
CA ALA A 108 18.23 -3.91 5.12
C ALA A 108 17.91 -4.46 3.73
N LEU A 109 17.85 -3.65 2.68
CA LEU A 109 17.53 -4.08 1.33
C LEU A 109 18.47 -5.20 0.84
N ARG A 110 19.75 -5.17 1.19
CA ARG A 110 20.73 -6.18 0.76
C ARG A 110 20.35 -7.60 1.21
N HIS A 111 19.76 -7.71 2.39
CA HIS A 111 19.35 -8.96 3.01
C HIS A 111 17.84 -9.18 2.98
N TYR A 112 17.12 -8.36 2.23
CA TYR A 112 15.66 -8.33 2.21
C TYR A 112 15.02 -9.69 1.91
N GLY A 113 15.65 -10.50 1.05
CA GLY A 113 15.13 -11.81 0.67
C GLY A 113 14.95 -12.79 1.85
N ALA A 114 15.79 -12.69 2.87
CA ALA A 114 15.72 -13.52 4.07
C ALA A 114 15.12 -12.76 5.24
N GLY A 115 15.58 -11.53 5.49
CA GLY A 115 15.21 -10.75 6.68
C GLY A 115 13.73 -10.35 6.74
N ARG A 116 13.08 -10.20 5.57
CA ARG A 116 11.65 -9.83 5.52
C ARG A 116 10.71 -10.88 6.17
N ASP A 117 11.13 -12.12 6.23
CA ASP A 117 10.35 -13.24 6.74
C ASP A 117 10.62 -13.51 8.22
N ILE A 118 11.51 -12.72 8.86
CA ILE A 118 11.88 -12.86 10.27
C ILE A 118 11.25 -11.71 11.08
N PRO A 119 10.14 -11.96 11.82
CA PRO A 119 9.42 -10.88 12.51
C PRO A 119 10.24 -10.14 13.58
N GLY A 120 11.25 -10.79 14.15
CA GLY A 120 12.12 -10.22 15.17
C GLY A 120 13.24 -9.32 14.62
N GLU A 121 13.41 -9.27 13.29
CA GLU A 121 14.43 -8.46 12.64
C GLU A 121 13.84 -7.22 11.97
N ASP A 122 14.62 -6.16 11.92
CA ASP A 122 14.27 -4.94 11.20
C ASP A 122 14.63 -5.06 9.70
N GLY A 123 14.03 -6.07 9.04
CA GLY A 123 14.35 -6.48 7.67
C GLY A 123 13.47 -5.87 6.58
N THR A 124 12.51 -4.97 6.92
CA THR A 124 11.54 -4.42 5.96
C THR A 124 11.64 -2.91 5.81
N SER A 125 11.07 -2.37 4.72
CA SER A 125 11.07 -0.93 4.47
C SER A 125 10.18 -0.12 5.41
N LYS A 126 9.21 -0.74 6.07
CA LYS A 126 8.18 -0.11 6.91
C LYS A 126 7.43 1.06 6.25
N LEU A 127 7.36 1.06 4.92
CA LEU A 127 6.76 2.15 4.12
C LEU A 127 5.25 1.96 3.87
N ALA A 128 4.62 0.91 4.40
CA ALA A 128 3.22 0.60 4.09
C ALA A 128 2.27 1.74 4.44
N GLU A 129 2.43 2.37 5.60
CA GLU A 129 1.63 3.51 6.05
C GLU A 129 1.86 4.75 5.17
N ASN A 130 3.11 5.06 4.84
CA ASN A 130 3.46 6.21 4.02
C ASN A 130 2.94 6.05 2.58
N LEU A 131 3.01 4.82 2.02
CA LEU A 131 2.42 4.49 0.72
C LEU A 131 0.88 4.56 0.74
N ALA A 132 0.24 4.14 1.84
CA ALA A 132 -1.21 4.17 1.97
C ALA A 132 -1.75 5.60 2.01
N LEU A 133 -1.03 6.51 2.64
CA LEU A 133 -1.41 7.93 2.79
C LEU A 133 -0.86 8.84 1.66
N GLY A 134 -0.06 8.29 0.75
CA GLY A 134 0.52 9.06 -0.36
C GLY A 134 1.67 9.98 0.05
N GLU A 135 2.28 9.77 1.20
CA GLU A 135 3.46 10.52 1.69
C GLU A 135 4.72 10.17 0.88
N ILE A 136 4.73 8.98 0.28
CA ILE A 136 5.69 8.53 -0.72
C ILE A 136 4.95 7.79 -1.83
N THR A 137 5.44 7.89 -3.06
CA THR A 137 4.83 7.20 -4.20
C THR A 137 5.49 5.84 -4.45
N PRO A 138 4.74 4.85 -4.99
CA PRO A 138 5.35 3.59 -5.41
C PRO A 138 6.44 3.80 -6.49
N ALA A 139 6.33 4.84 -7.31
CA ALA A 139 7.34 5.18 -8.32
C ALA A 139 8.68 5.58 -7.66
N GLN A 140 8.66 6.37 -6.58
CA GLN A 140 9.88 6.70 -5.83
C GLN A 140 10.56 5.44 -5.27
N CYS A 141 9.77 4.55 -4.66
CA CYS A 141 10.27 3.27 -4.17
C CYS A 141 10.84 2.39 -5.30
N TRP A 142 10.15 2.35 -6.44
CA TRP A 142 10.59 1.60 -7.62
C TRP A 142 11.92 2.10 -8.16
N HIS A 143 12.08 3.41 -8.36
CA HIS A 143 13.32 3.99 -8.88
C HIS A 143 14.49 3.84 -7.90
N ALA A 144 14.25 3.98 -6.59
CA ALA A 144 15.26 3.70 -5.59
C ALA A 144 15.72 2.22 -5.64
N ALA A 145 14.77 1.28 -5.74
CA ALA A 145 15.08 -0.13 -5.90
C ALA A 145 15.79 -0.43 -7.23
N GLN A 146 15.41 0.24 -8.32
CA GLN A 146 16.08 0.09 -9.61
C GLN A 146 17.53 0.54 -9.54
N ALA A 147 17.82 1.69 -8.95
CA ALA A 147 19.17 2.16 -8.75
C ALA A 147 20.04 1.16 -7.96
N GLU A 148 19.48 0.51 -6.97
CA GLU A 148 20.15 -0.54 -6.20
C GLU A 148 20.32 -1.84 -7.01
N LEU A 149 19.35 -2.19 -7.85
CA LEU A 149 19.45 -3.34 -8.76
C LEU A 149 20.62 -3.14 -9.75
N ASP A 150 20.74 -1.94 -10.31
CA ASP A 150 21.80 -1.57 -11.24
C ASP A 150 23.20 -1.62 -10.58
N ARG A 151 23.26 -1.45 -9.25
CA ARG A 151 24.48 -1.64 -8.44
C ARG A 151 24.72 -3.10 -8.03
N GLY A 152 23.87 -4.03 -8.44
CA GLY A 152 24.00 -5.44 -8.12
C GLY A 152 23.51 -5.83 -6.73
N ASN A 153 22.62 -5.03 -6.10
CA ASN A 153 22.02 -5.36 -4.82
C ASN A 153 20.99 -6.50 -4.97
N PRO A 154 21.20 -7.70 -4.37
CA PRO A 154 20.37 -8.87 -4.63
C PRO A 154 18.94 -8.74 -4.08
N GLY A 155 18.71 -7.90 -3.07
CA GLY A 155 17.38 -7.69 -2.47
C GLY A 155 16.48 -6.77 -3.30
N ALA A 156 17.05 -5.98 -4.21
CA ALA A 156 16.32 -4.95 -4.94
C ALA A 156 15.23 -5.51 -5.86
N GLU A 157 15.50 -6.61 -6.56
CA GLU A 157 14.47 -7.26 -7.39
C GLU A 157 13.32 -7.82 -6.53
N ILE A 158 13.64 -8.36 -5.34
CA ILE A 158 12.64 -8.91 -4.44
C ILE A 158 11.74 -7.78 -3.94
N PHE A 159 12.31 -6.64 -3.55
CA PHE A 159 11.55 -5.49 -3.13
C PHE A 159 10.65 -4.92 -4.25
N ARG A 160 11.14 -4.86 -5.50
CA ARG A 160 10.31 -4.51 -6.66
C ARG A 160 9.13 -5.48 -6.84
N LYS A 161 9.33 -6.77 -6.61
CA LYS A 161 8.24 -7.77 -6.63
C LYS A 161 7.19 -7.47 -5.56
N GLU A 162 7.59 -7.03 -4.37
CA GLU A 162 6.62 -6.67 -3.31
C GLU A 162 5.82 -5.41 -3.65
N LEU A 163 6.44 -4.42 -4.29
CA LEU A 163 5.68 -3.29 -4.84
C LEU A 163 4.64 -3.76 -5.86
N VAL A 164 4.99 -4.72 -6.71
CA VAL A 164 4.03 -5.28 -7.68
C VAL A 164 2.99 -6.18 -7.02
N TRP A 165 3.26 -6.81 -5.86
CA TRP A 165 2.21 -7.47 -5.07
C TRP A 165 1.14 -6.49 -4.60
N ARG A 166 1.55 -5.29 -4.19
CA ARG A 166 0.62 -4.20 -3.89
C ARG A 166 -0.24 -3.85 -5.12
N GLU A 167 0.38 -3.67 -6.28
CA GLU A 167 -0.33 -3.41 -7.54
C GLU A 167 -1.30 -4.54 -7.90
N PHE A 168 -0.91 -5.79 -7.66
CA PHE A 168 -1.76 -6.96 -7.90
C PHE A 168 -3.00 -6.97 -7.00
N ALA A 169 -2.88 -6.55 -5.75
CA ALA A 169 -4.04 -6.41 -4.87
C ALA A 169 -5.05 -5.39 -5.41
N TYR A 170 -4.57 -4.23 -5.87
CA TYR A 170 -5.43 -3.22 -6.52
C TYR A 170 -6.00 -3.71 -7.85
N HIS A 171 -5.22 -4.45 -8.62
CA HIS A 171 -5.69 -5.06 -9.88
C HIS A 171 -6.83 -6.04 -9.63
N LEU A 172 -6.72 -6.91 -8.64
CA LEU A 172 -7.79 -7.81 -8.25
C LEU A 172 -9.02 -7.05 -7.76
N LEU A 173 -8.83 -6.06 -6.88
CA LEU A 173 -9.93 -5.27 -6.34
C LEU A 173 -10.69 -4.51 -7.43
N HIS A 174 -9.98 -3.95 -8.41
CA HIS A 174 -10.60 -3.24 -9.54
C HIS A 174 -11.48 -4.15 -10.39
N HIS A 175 -10.98 -5.35 -10.73
CA HIS A 175 -11.70 -6.27 -11.61
C HIS A 175 -12.72 -7.16 -10.88
N THR A 176 -12.59 -7.28 -9.56
CA THR A 176 -13.42 -8.17 -8.73
C THR A 176 -13.75 -7.51 -7.38
N PRO A 177 -14.47 -6.37 -7.39
CA PRO A 177 -14.74 -5.62 -6.15
C PRO A 177 -15.54 -6.40 -5.10
N GLN A 178 -16.20 -7.49 -5.50
CA GLN A 178 -16.91 -8.38 -4.58
C GLN A 178 -16.00 -9.06 -3.54
N ILE A 179 -14.67 -9.08 -3.73
CA ILE A 179 -13.75 -9.66 -2.73
C ILE A 179 -13.78 -8.92 -1.39
N LEU A 180 -14.32 -7.71 -1.33
CA LEU A 180 -14.52 -6.97 -0.10
C LEU A 180 -15.60 -7.60 0.82
N THR A 181 -16.52 -8.38 0.25
CA THR A 181 -17.69 -8.89 0.97
C THR A 181 -17.98 -10.38 0.73
N ARG A 182 -17.26 -10.99 -0.20
CA ARG A 182 -17.44 -12.40 -0.59
C ARG A 182 -16.09 -13.06 -0.81
N ASN A 183 -16.04 -14.37 -0.68
CA ASN A 183 -14.85 -15.13 -1.01
C ASN A 183 -14.42 -14.91 -2.46
N TRP A 184 -13.12 -14.80 -2.69
CA TRP A 184 -12.52 -14.69 -4.01
C TRP A 184 -12.92 -15.85 -4.93
N LYS A 185 -12.90 -17.07 -4.38
CA LYS A 185 -13.35 -18.28 -5.06
C LYS A 185 -14.69 -18.72 -4.45
N PRO A 186 -15.79 -18.76 -5.20
CA PRO A 186 -17.10 -19.16 -4.67
C PRO A 186 -17.11 -20.54 -4.01
N ALA A 187 -16.23 -21.46 -4.46
CA ALA A 187 -16.09 -22.78 -3.84
C ALA A 187 -15.67 -22.71 -2.35
N TRP A 188 -15.08 -21.61 -1.90
CA TRP A 188 -14.70 -21.42 -0.48
C TRP A 188 -15.89 -21.05 0.40
N ASP A 189 -17.05 -20.71 -0.19
CA ASP A 189 -18.29 -20.49 0.56
C ASP A 189 -18.78 -21.80 1.22
N ALA A 190 -18.37 -22.95 0.69
CA ALA A 190 -18.67 -24.26 1.27
C ALA A 190 -17.80 -24.61 2.50
N PHE A 191 -16.74 -23.83 2.79
CA PHE A 191 -15.94 -24.05 4.00
C PHE A 191 -16.78 -23.73 5.25
N PRO A 192 -16.75 -24.57 6.30
CA PRO A 192 -17.57 -24.38 7.49
C PRO A 192 -17.03 -23.23 8.36
N TRP A 193 -17.19 -22.00 7.90
CA TRP A 193 -16.82 -20.80 8.64
C TRP A 193 -17.65 -20.69 9.91
N SER A 194 -17.00 -20.45 11.05
CA SER A 194 -17.72 -20.15 12.28
C SER A 194 -18.02 -18.64 12.34
N GLU A 195 -19.29 -18.30 12.50
CA GLU A 195 -19.76 -16.92 12.69
C GLU A 195 -19.96 -16.58 14.18
N ASP A 196 -19.66 -17.52 15.09
CA ASP A 196 -19.82 -17.33 16.53
C ASP A 196 -18.72 -16.41 17.11
N ALA A 197 -19.00 -15.12 17.12
CA ALA A 197 -18.14 -14.11 17.72
C ALA A 197 -18.05 -14.19 19.26
N SER A 198 -18.90 -15.01 19.90
CA SER A 198 -18.90 -15.24 21.35
C SER A 198 -18.04 -16.42 21.78
N SER A 199 -17.55 -17.22 20.81
CA SER A 199 -16.76 -18.43 21.10
C SER A 199 -15.48 -18.12 21.89
N ALA A 200 -15.09 -19.04 22.76
CA ALA A 200 -13.85 -18.94 23.51
C ALA A 200 -12.63 -18.86 22.57
N LYS A 201 -12.67 -19.54 21.42
CA LYS A 201 -11.62 -19.51 20.41
C LYS A 201 -11.45 -18.12 19.78
N PHE A 202 -12.57 -17.47 19.42
CA PHE A 202 -12.55 -16.11 18.89
C PHE A 202 -12.06 -15.11 19.94
N THR A 203 -12.51 -15.24 21.18
CA THR A 203 -12.04 -14.41 22.31
C THR A 203 -10.54 -14.59 22.55
N ALA A 204 -10.03 -15.82 22.54
CA ALA A 204 -8.60 -16.12 22.68
C ALA A 204 -7.78 -15.47 21.56
N TRP A 205 -8.26 -15.59 20.30
CA TRP A 205 -7.61 -14.92 19.15
C TRP A 205 -7.60 -13.40 19.31
N LYS A 206 -8.74 -12.79 19.61
CA LYS A 206 -8.89 -11.34 19.78
C LYS A 206 -8.01 -10.77 20.89
N THR A 207 -7.74 -11.55 21.93
CA THR A 207 -6.94 -11.13 23.09
C THR A 207 -5.48 -11.60 23.04
N GLY A 208 -5.05 -12.26 21.97
CA GLY A 208 -3.70 -12.80 21.82
C GLY A 208 -3.39 -13.98 22.75
N ARG A 209 -4.41 -14.77 23.14
CA ARG A 209 -4.29 -15.89 24.10
C ARG A 209 -4.65 -17.23 23.45
N THR A 210 -4.19 -17.45 22.24
CA THR A 210 -4.48 -18.67 21.48
C THR A 210 -3.73 -19.90 22.01
N GLY A 211 -2.67 -19.71 22.78
CA GLY A 211 -1.75 -20.78 23.20
C GLY A 211 -0.79 -21.22 22.08
N LEU A 212 -0.81 -20.56 20.92
CA LEU A 212 0.20 -20.73 19.89
C LEU A 212 1.36 -19.78 20.22
N GLU A 213 2.54 -20.33 20.37
CA GLU A 213 3.78 -19.56 20.49
C GLU A 213 4.19 -19.05 19.11
N PHE A 214 4.66 -17.80 19.07
CA PHE A 214 5.07 -17.13 17.85
C PHE A 214 6.54 -16.72 17.93
#